data_32bde2e83ed414960f6bd9d5fa2a0a0d
#
_entry.id   32bde2e83ed414960f6bd9d5fa2a0a0d
#
_cell.length_a   1.000
_cell.length_b   1.000
_cell.length_c   1.000
_cell.angle_alpha   90.00
_cell.angle_beta   90.00
_cell.angle_gamma   90.00
#
_symmetry.space_group_name_H-M   'P 1'
#
loop_
_entity.id
_entity.type
_entity.pdbx_description
1 polymer ?
#
loop_
_entity_poly.entity_id
_entity_poly.type
_entity_poly.pdbx_seq_one_letter_code
_entity_poly.pdbx_strand_id
1 'polypeptide(L)'
;MRKKTPVPDLPEDEKQLFRDSVTGARPLQQDKIPFARQPGKVRMAATLTNSSPDSHLFYFSDQYEGFFSESSTLAFVQSGDDPTLARQLKRGEFRPAVVLDLHGLTQQQAKTELAGLLAYCEQQHFNCACVVHGKGLGILAKRVPNWLVQHPNVRAFHTAPTEWGRDGALLVLLKTPT
;
A
#
# COMPACT_ATOMS: atom_id res chain seq x y z
N MET A 1 14.63 4.37 24.47
CA MET A 1 15.86 5.17 24.42
C MET A 1 16.95 4.34 23.76
N ARG A 2 17.28 4.61 22.49
CA ARG A 2 18.42 3.99 21.82
C ARG A 2 19.69 4.72 22.23
N LYS A 3 20.62 4.05 22.89
CA LYS A 3 21.95 4.57 23.21
C LYS A 3 22.71 4.78 21.88
N LYS A 4 23.09 6.04 21.60
CA LYS A 4 24.05 6.34 20.55
C LYS A 4 25.40 5.76 20.97
N THR A 5 25.91 4.80 20.21
CA THR A 5 27.29 4.35 20.28
C THR A 5 28.20 5.54 19.94
N PRO A 6 29.21 5.85 20.77
CA PRO A 6 30.15 6.92 20.44
C PRO A 6 30.96 6.49 19.21
N VAL A 7 30.99 7.36 18.20
CA VAL A 7 31.85 7.21 17.03
C VAL A 7 33.29 7.38 17.51
N PRO A 8 34.23 6.45 17.20
CA PRO A 8 35.62 6.61 17.57
C PRO A 8 36.17 7.90 16.94
N ASP A 9 36.88 8.67 17.75
CA ASP A 9 37.50 9.92 17.30
C ASP A 9 38.67 9.56 16.36
N LEU A 10 38.56 10.00 15.10
CA LEU A 10 39.60 9.76 14.09
C LEU A 10 40.87 10.58 14.40
N PRO A 11 42.08 10.02 14.15
CA PRO A 11 43.33 10.77 14.26
C PRO A 11 43.30 12.06 13.43
N GLU A 12 43.93 13.11 13.95
CA GLU A 12 43.92 14.44 13.28
C GLU A 12 44.54 14.37 11.86
N ASP A 13 45.50 13.48 11.63
CA ASP A 13 46.13 13.27 10.33
C ASP A 13 45.12 12.74 9.29
N GLU A 14 44.22 11.85 9.67
CA GLU A 14 43.16 11.34 8.78
C GLU A 14 42.09 12.41 8.52
N LYS A 15 41.80 13.23 9.52
CA LYS A 15 40.88 14.38 9.33
C LYS A 15 41.47 15.41 8.37
N GLN A 16 42.77 15.62 8.41
CA GLN A 16 43.49 16.52 7.52
C GLN A 16 43.50 16.01 6.08
N LEU A 17 43.83 14.74 5.87
CA LEU A 17 43.78 14.07 4.55
C LEU A 17 42.37 14.14 3.93
N PHE A 18 41.33 13.95 4.72
CA PHE A 18 39.97 14.08 4.24
C PHE A 18 39.63 15.53 3.83
N ARG A 19 40.00 16.53 4.63
CA ARG A 19 39.82 17.94 4.28
C ARG A 19 40.52 18.33 2.99
N ASP A 20 41.73 17.85 2.79
CA ASP A 20 42.52 18.12 1.59
C ASP A 20 41.90 17.46 0.35
N SER A 21 41.31 16.25 0.51
CA SER A 21 40.64 15.51 -0.57
C SER A 21 39.32 16.16 -1.01
N VAL A 22 38.66 16.89 -0.13
CA VAL A 22 37.39 17.57 -0.43
C VAL A 22 37.55 19.07 -0.70
N THR A 23 38.78 19.56 -0.75
CA THR A 23 39.09 20.96 -1.06
C THR A 23 38.64 21.28 -2.50
N GLY A 24 37.66 22.15 -2.64
CA GLY A 24 37.04 22.50 -3.93
C GLY A 24 35.72 21.78 -4.21
N ALA A 25 35.24 20.90 -3.38
CA ALA A 25 33.91 20.32 -3.48
C ALA A 25 32.86 21.41 -3.22
N ARG A 26 32.02 21.71 -4.21
CA ARG A 26 30.86 22.57 -4.02
C ARG A 26 29.71 21.74 -3.42
N PRO A 27 29.10 22.19 -2.30
CA PRO A 27 27.89 21.56 -1.80
C PRO A 27 26.84 21.55 -2.90
N LEU A 28 26.29 20.39 -3.22
CA LEU A 28 25.13 20.30 -4.10
C LEU A 28 23.98 21.02 -3.39
N GLN A 29 23.47 22.08 -4.00
CA GLN A 29 22.16 22.62 -3.61
C GLN A 29 21.11 21.60 -4.00
N GLN A 30 20.76 20.76 -3.04
CA GLN A 30 19.68 19.82 -3.22
C GLN A 30 18.38 20.61 -3.19
N ASP A 31 17.71 20.70 -4.34
CA ASP A 31 16.34 21.14 -4.38
C ASP A 31 15.54 20.25 -3.41
N LYS A 32 15.10 20.85 -2.31
CA LYS A 32 14.22 20.19 -1.36
C LYS A 32 12.86 20.04 -2.02
N ILE A 33 12.73 19.05 -2.91
CA ILE A 33 11.43 18.58 -3.33
C ILE A 33 10.80 17.99 -2.07
N PRO A 34 9.75 18.61 -1.49
CA PRO A 34 9.06 18.01 -0.37
C PRO A 34 8.43 16.72 -0.88
N PHE A 35 9.05 15.58 -0.58
CA PHE A 35 8.40 14.29 -0.78
C PHE A 35 7.09 14.35 0.00
N ALA A 36 5.96 14.26 -0.73
CA ALA A 36 4.66 14.11 -0.09
C ALA A 36 4.77 12.93 0.88
N ARG A 37 4.51 13.19 2.16
CA ARG A 37 4.63 12.19 3.22
C ARG A 37 3.80 10.99 2.84
N GLN A 38 4.42 9.83 2.62
CA GLN A 38 3.68 8.61 2.36
C GLN A 38 2.81 8.30 3.58
N PRO A 39 1.53 7.93 3.39
CA PRO A 39 0.70 7.53 4.51
C PRO A 39 1.38 6.38 5.27
N GLY A 40 1.31 6.42 6.60
CA GLY A 40 1.90 5.39 7.44
C GLY A 40 1.28 4.03 7.16
N LYS A 41 2.09 2.97 7.15
CA LYS A 41 1.59 1.59 7.10
C LYS A 41 0.81 1.28 8.37
N VAL A 42 -0.44 0.89 8.25
CA VAL A 42 -1.32 0.56 9.38
C VAL A 42 -1.54 -0.95 9.42
N ARG A 43 -1.38 -1.57 10.58
CA ARG A 43 -1.95 -2.88 10.89
C ARG A 43 -3.27 -2.65 11.61
N MET A 44 -4.36 -3.13 11.05
CA MET A 44 -5.72 -2.73 11.45
C MET A 44 -6.31 -3.53 12.61
N ALA A 45 -5.76 -4.69 12.96
CA ALA A 45 -6.35 -5.61 13.96
C ALA A 45 -6.59 -5.00 15.36
N ALA A 46 -6.00 -3.85 15.68
CA ALA A 46 -6.08 -3.25 17.01
C ALA A 46 -6.95 -1.98 17.11
N THR A 47 -7.54 -1.48 15.99
CA THR A 47 -8.06 -0.08 16.00
C THR A 47 -9.56 0.02 15.71
N LEU A 48 -10.27 -1.09 15.45
CA LEU A 48 -11.65 -1.03 14.99
C LEU A 48 -12.66 -1.30 16.11
N THR A 49 -13.23 -0.25 16.65
CA THR A 49 -14.21 -0.35 17.73
C THR A 49 -15.68 -0.10 17.33
N ASN A 50 -16.03 0.32 16.11
CA ASN A 50 -17.42 0.75 15.84
C ASN A 50 -18.09 0.36 14.52
N SER A 51 -17.42 -0.26 13.55
CA SER A 51 -18.11 -0.95 12.45
C SER A 51 -17.66 -2.41 12.47
N SER A 52 -18.61 -3.34 12.58
CA SER A 52 -18.26 -4.76 12.72
C SER A 52 -17.55 -5.24 11.45
N PRO A 53 -16.28 -5.67 11.52
CA PRO A 53 -15.56 -6.26 10.37
C PRO A 53 -16.30 -7.45 9.77
N ASP A 54 -17.17 -8.08 10.56
CA ASP A 54 -17.94 -9.26 10.18
C ASP A 54 -18.86 -9.02 8.96
N SER A 55 -19.41 -7.80 8.81
CA SER A 55 -20.24 -7.47 7.64
C SER A 55 -19.44 -7.50 6.32
N HIS A 56 -18.17 -7.12 6.35
CA HIS A 56 -17.29 -7.13 5.18
C HIS A 56 -16.73 -8.53 4.89
N LEU A 57 -16.52 -9.35 5.93
CA LEU A 57 -16.06 -10.75 5.79
C LEU A 57 -17.08 -11.61 5.01
N PHE A 58 -18.38 -11.30 5.11
CA PHE A 58 -19.43 -12.01 4.40
C PHE A 58 -19.19 -12.06 2.89
N TYR A 59 -18.62 -11.00 2.32
CA TYR A 59 -18.36 -10.91 0.89
C TYR A 59 -17.11 -11.67 0.41
N PHE A 60 -16.25 -12.14 1.32
CA PHE A 60 -14.97 -12.77 0.96
C PHE A 60 -15.09 -14.29 0.87
N SER A 61 -15.66 -14.81 -0.21
CA SER A 61 -15.66 -16.26 -0.48
C SER A 61 -14.31 -16.72 -1.02
N ASP A 62 -13.80 -17.86 -0.51
CA ASP A 62 -12.59 -18.49 -1.01
C ASP A 62 -12.86 -19.38 -2.24
N GLN A 63 -14.12 -19.67 -2.51
CA GLN A 63 -14.53 -20.49 -3.67
C GLN A 63 -14.64 -19.68 -4.97
N TYR A 64 -14.66 -18.34 -4.85
CA TYR A 64 -14.72 -17.48 -6.02
C TYR A 64 -13.33 -17.36 -6.66
N GLU A 65 -13.22 -17.73 -7.92
CA GLU A 65 -12.04 -17.49 -8.75
C GLU A 65 -12.43 -16.54 -9.87
N GLY A 66 -12.05 -15.28 -9.75
CA GLY A 66 -12.20 -14.28 -10.81
C GLY A 66 -11.28 -14.60 -11.98
N PHE A 67 -11.77 -14.44 -13.20
CA PHE A 67 -10.94 -14.54 -14.40
C PHE A 67 -10.03 -13.30 -14.50
N PHE A 68 -8.92 -13.33 -13.80
CA PHE A 68 -7.84 -12.37 -14.06
C PHE A 68 -6.89 -12.98 -15.08
N SER A 69 -6.62 -12.23 -16.16
CA SER A 69 -5.59 -12.61 -17.12
C SER A 69 -4.26 -12.85 -16.38
N GLU A 70 -3.51 -13.87 -16.77
CA GLU A 70 -2.17 -14.16 -16.22
C GLU A 70 -1.14 -13.04 -16.50
N SER A 71 -1.60 -11.90 -17.03
CA SER A 71 -0.78 -10.72 -17.21
C SER A 71 -0.26 -10.22 -15.86
N SER A 72 0.95 -9.74 -15.81
CA SER A 72 1.59 -9.15 -14.61
C SER A 72 0.84 -7.93 -14.04
N THR A 73 -0.18 -7.45 -14.75
CA THR A 73 -0.95 -6.26 -14.39
C THR A 73 -2.40 -6.64 -14.14
N LEU A 74 -2.81 -6.59 -12.89
CA LEU A 74 -4.20 -6.82 -12.50
C LEU A 74 -4.98 -5.51 -12.59
N ALA A 75 -6.14 -5.54 -13.24
CA ALA A 75 -7.05 -4.42 -13.35
C ALA A 75 -8.50 -4.89 -13.26
N PHE A 76 -9.32 -4.18 -12.53
CA PHE A 76 -10.75 -4.43 -12.37
C PHE A 76 -11.51 -3.11 -12.27
N VAL A 77 -12.68 -3.05 -12.86
CA VAL A 77 -13.67 -1.99 -12.67
C VAL A 77 -15.03 -2.65 -12.48
N GLN A 78 -15.75 -2.24 -11.46
CA GLN A 78 -17.09 -2.76 -11.17
C GLN A 78 -18.05 -2.42 -12.31
N SER A 79 -18.97 -3.33 -12.63
CA SER A 79 -20.01 -3.10 -13.63
C SER A 79 -20.85 -1.88 -13.25
N GLY A 80 -21.00 -0.94 -14.19
CA GLY A 80 -21.72 0.32 -13.96
C GLY A 80 -20.85 1.50 -13.52
N ASP A 81 -19.59 1.28 -13.16
CA ASP A 81 -18.62 2.35 -12.90
C ASP A 81 -17.89 2.80 -14.20
N ASP A 82 -17.21 3.93 -14.13
CA ASP A 82 -16.44 4.47 -15.27
C ASP A 82 -15.26 3.56 -15.64
N PRO A 83 -15.21 3.01 -16.87
CA PRO A 83 -14.11 2.14 -17.32
C PRO A 83 -12.72 2.79 -17.27
N THR A 84 -12.65 4.12 -17.19
CA THR A 84 -11.37 4.85 -17.14
C THR A 84 -10.70 4.76 -15.76
N LEU A 85 -11.42 4.37 -14.70
CA LEU A 85 -10.91 4.30 -13.33
C LEU A 85 -9.65 3.43 -13.20
N ALA A 86 -9.63 2.27 -13.86
CA ALA A 86 -8.44 1.41 -13.84
C ALA A 86 -7.22 2.10 -14.45
N ARG A 87 -7.42 2.88 -15.52
CA ARG A 87 -6.35 3.66 -16.17
C ARG A 87 -5.86 4.79 -15.28
N GLN A 88 -6.77 5.47 -14.61
CA GLN A 88 -6.45 6.55 -13.67
C GLN A 88 -5.66 6.00 -12.45
N LEU A 89 -6.07 4.86 -11.91
CA LEU A 89 -5.31 4.15 -10.85
C LEU A 89 -3.90 3.78 -11.32
N LYS A 90 -3.76 3.25 -12.56
CA LYS A 90 -2.46 2.93 -13.17
C LYS A 90 -1.54 4.16 -13.25
N ARG A 91 -2.09 5.33 -13.55
CA ARG A 91 -1.35 6.58 -13.67
C ARG A 91 -1.01 7.22 -12.31
N GLY A 92 -1.53 6.66 -11.21
CA GLY A 92 -1.35 7.23 -9.88
C GLY A 92 -2.14 8.53 -9.64
N GLU A 93 -3.22 8.74 -10.39
CA GLU A 93 -4.09 9.92 -10.21
C GLU A 93 -4.80 9.87 -8.86
N PHE A 94 -5.03 8.67 -8.32
CA PHE A 94 -5.56 8.45 -6.98
C PHE A 94 -4.43 8.16 -6.00
N ARG A 95 -4.32 8.97 -4.96
CA ARG A 95 -3.36 8.74 -3.88
C ARG A 95 -4.04 7.97 -2.74
N PRO A 96 -3.47 6.86 -2.27
CA PRO A 96 -4.05 6.13 -1.17
C PRO A 96 -3.95 6.94 0.13
N ALA A 97 -5.08 7.04 0.84
CA ALA A 97 -5.14 7.66 2.16
C ALA A 97 -4.57 6.73 3.24
N VAL A 98 -4.62 5.42 3.01
CA VAL A 98 -4.17 4.38 3.94
C VAL A 98 -3.45 3.26 3.18
N VAL A 99 -2.48 2.64 3.84
CA VAL A 99 -1.73 1.49 3.32
C VAL A 99 -1.88 0.32 4.29
N LEU A 100 -2.43 -0.80 3.82
CA LEU A 100 -2.52 -2.06 4.55
C LEU A 100 -1.43 -3.00 4.06
N ASP A 101 -0.67 -3.55 5.01
CA ASP A 101 0.40 -4.49 4.72
C ASP A 101 0.02 -5.90 5.19
N LEU A 102 -0.22 -6.79 4.23
CA LEU A 102 -0.63 -8.18 4.44
C LEU A 102 0.52 -9.18 4.31
N HIS A 103 1.74 -8.73 4.01
CA HIS A 103 2.85 -9.67 3.80
C HIS A 103 3.13 -10.50 5.04
N GLY A 104 3.38 -11.79 4.85
CA GLY A 104 3.65 -12.72 5.96
C GLY A 104 2.43 -13.14 6.78
N LEU A 105 1.23 -12.66 6.45
CA LEU A 105 0.00 -13.11 7.10
C LEU A 105 -0.52 -14.41 6.48
N THR A 106 -1.23 -15.19 7.27
CA THR A 106 -2.04 -16.31 6.76
C THR A 106 -3.25 -15.78 6.00
N GLN A 107 -3.87 -16.61 5.15
CA GLN A 107 -5.08 -16.22 4.41
C GLN A 107 -6.18 -15.70 5.33
N GLN A 108 -6.41 -16.38 6.47
CA GLN A 108 -7.46 -15.99 7.41
C GLN A 108 -7.17 -14.63 8.07
N GLN A 109 -5.92 -14.41 8.49
CA GLN A 109 -5.50 -13.12 9.03
C GLN A 109 -5.63 -12.00 7.99
N ALA A 110 -5.14 -12.25 6.76
CA ALA A 110 -5.23 -11.29 5.67
C ALA A 110 -6.67 -10.91 5.35
N LYS A 111 -7.60 -11.87 5.39
CA LYS A 111 -9.02 -11.66 5.19
C LYS A 111 -9.61 -10.74 6.26
N THR A 112 -9.31 -10.98 7.53
CA THR A 112 -9.75 -10.15 8.66
C THR A 112 -9.19 -8.72 8.56
N GLU A 113 -7.89 -8.59 8.27
CA GLU A 113 -7.25 -7.28 8.11
C GLU A 113 -7.83 -6.49 6.91
N LEU A 114 -8.12 -7.17 5.80
CA LEU A 114 -8.73 -6.55 4.61
C LEU A 114 -10.16 -6.08 4.91
N ALA A 115 -10.96 -6.88 5.60
CA ALA A 115 -12.30 -6.48 6.05
C ALA A 115 -12.23 -5.25 6.97
N GLY A 116 -11.29 -5.26 7.89
CA GLY A 116 -11.01 -4.12 8.76
C GLY A 116 -10.63 -2.86 7.99
N LEU A 117 -9.79 -2.98 6.96
CA LEU A 117 -9.43 -1.86 6.09
C LEU A 117 -10.66 -1.25 5.42
N LEU A 118 -11.52 -2.08 4.83
CA LEU A 118 -12.71 -1.60 4.12
C LEU A 118 -13.68 -0.90 5.07
N ALA A 119 -13.93 -1.47 6.25
CA ALA A 119 -14.72 -0.84 7.30
C ALA A 119 -14.14 0.52 7.74
N TYR A 120 -12.81 0.57 7.92
CA TYR A 120 -12.13 1.80 8.29
C TYR A 120 -12.22 2.88 7.21
N CYS A 121 -12.01 2.49 5.94
CA CYS A 121 -12.13 3.43 4.82
C CYS A 121 -13.56 4.00 4.70
N GLU A 122 -14.58 3.16 4.90
CA GLU A 122 -15.97 3.59 4.92
C GLU A 122 -16.24 4.59 6.05
N GLN A 123 -15.79 4.30 7.26
CA GLN A 123 -15.95 5.17 8.43
C GLN A 123 -15.22 6.51 8.26
N GLN A 124 -14.04 6.50 7.66
CA GLN A 124 -13.22 7.69 7.46
C GLN A 124 -13.49 8.41 6.13
N HIS A 125 -14.45 7.91 5.33
CA HIS A 125 -14.75 8.43 3.99
C HIS A 125 -13.54 8.44 3.05
N PHE A 126 -12.64 7.47 3.19
CA PHE A 126 -11.50 7.32 2.30
C PHE A 126 -11.92 6.60 1.02
N ASN A 127 -11.60 7.21 -0.12
CA ASN A 127 -11.96 6.68 -1.43
C ASN A 127 -10.84 5.84 -2.07
N CYS A 128 -9.62 5.87 -1.55
CA CYS A 128 -8.51 5.12 -2.10
C CYS A 128 -7.61 4.54 -0.99
N ALA A 129 -7.29 3.25 -1.13
CA ALA A 129 -6.39 2.53 -0.24
C ALA A 129 -5.35 1.76 -1.05
N CYS A 130 -4.18 1.48 -0.44
CA CYS A 130 -3.18 0.60 -0.99
C CYS A 130 -3.11 -0.68 -0.16
N VAL A 131 -3.21 -1.83 -0.82
CA VAL A 131 -3.12 -3.16 -0.19
C VAL A 131 -1.85 -3.86 -0.67
N VAL A 132 -0.89 -4.03 0.23
CA VAL A 132 0.38 -4.72 -0.04
C VAL A 132 0.24 -6.18 0.37
N HIS A 133 0.16 -7.08 -0.62
CA HIS A 133 0.04 -8.53 -0.41
C HIS A 133 1.39 -9.26 -0.51
N GLY A 134 2.42 -8.54 -0.97
CA GLY A 134 3.75 -9.10 -1.20
C GLY A 134 3.81 -10.01 -2.44
N LYS A 135 5.01 -10.42 -2.79
CA LYS A 135 5.24 -11.36 -3.91
C LYS A 135 5.24 -12.81 -3.44
N GLY A 136 5.92 -13.12 -2.36
CA GLY A 136 6.00 -14.41 -1.68
C GLY A 136 5.70 -15.64 -2.56
N LEU A 137 4.98 -16.61 -2.03
CA LEU A 137 4.47 -17.78 -2.77
C LEU A 137 3.28 -17.47 -3.70
N GLY A 138 2.86 -16.21 -3.81
CA GLY A 138 1.76 -15.78 -4.66
C GLY A 138 0.36 -16.09 -4.11
N ILE A 139 0.25 -16.68 -2.93
CA ILE A 139 -1.06 -17.07 -2.36
C ILE A 139 -1.95 -15.85 -2.15
N LEU A 140 -1.48 -14.84 -1.42
CA LEU A 140 -2.23 -13.61 -1.21
C LEU A 140 -2.38 -12.77 -2.50
N ALA A 141 -1.38 -12.82 -3.38
CA ALA A 141 -1.45 -12.16 -4.69
C ALA A 141 -2.62 -12.65 -5.56
N LYS A 142 -3.00 -13.94 -5.42
CA LYS A 142 -4.18 -14.50 -6.08
C LYS A 142 -5.47 -14.27 -5.31
N ARG A 143 -5.44 -14.40 -3.99
CA ARG A 143 -6.66 -14.34 -3.15
C ARG A 143 -7.20 -12.92 -2.95
N VAL A 144 -6.33 -11.95 -2.70
CA VAL A 144 -6.74 -10.56 -2.43
C VAL A 144 -7.57 -9.96 -3.57
N PRO A 145 -7.19 -10.05 -4.85
CA PRO A 145 -8.02 -9.57 -5.95
C PRO A 145 -9.39 -10.25 -5.98
N ASN A 146 -9.44 -11.58 -5.75
CA ASN A 146 -10.69 -12.33 -5.75
C ASN A 146 -11.64 -11.90 -4.64
N TRP A 147 -11.14 -11.58 -3.44
CA TRP A 147 -11.97 -11.05 -2.37
C TRP A 147 -12.46 -9.63 -2.69
N LEU A 148 -11.59 -8.78 -3.23
CA LEU A 148 -11.95 -7.40 -3.58
C LEU A 148 -13.06 -7.32 -4.64
N VAL A 149 -13.04 -8.18 -5.65
CA VAL A 149 -14.09 -8.20 -6.71
C VAL A 149 -15.48 -8.49 -6.15
N GLN A 150 -15.57 -9.32 -5.12
CA GLN A 150 -16.83 -9.71 -4.50
C GLN A 150 -17.43 -8.61 -3.63
N HIS A 151 -16.65 -7.60 -3.27
CA HIS A 151 -17.08 -6.59 -2.30
C HIS A 151 -17.84 -5.42 -2.98
N PRO A 152 -19.09 -5.10 -2.57
CA PRO A 152 -19.92 -4.12 -3.24
C PRO A 152 -19.40 -2.68 -3.17
N ASN A 153 -18.57 -2.36 -2.16
CA ASN A 153 -17.98 -1.02 -1.99
C ASN A 153 -16.69 -0.84 -2.79
N VAL A 154 -16.16 -1.89 -3.43
CA VAL A 154 -14.98 -1.78 -4.31
C VAL A 154 -15.46 -1.38 -5.70
N ARG A 155 -15.04 -0.20 -6.16
CA ARG A 155 -15.33 0.34 -7.49
C ARG A 155 -14.36 -0.15 -8.54
N ALA A 156 -13.08 -0.08 -8.22
CA ALA A 156 -12.01 -0.47 -9.11
C ALA A 156 -10.75 -0.82 -8.32
N PHE A 157 -9.88 -1.63 -8.91
CA PHE A 157 -8.51 -1.75 -8.46
C PHE A 157 -7.55 -1.95 -9.62
N HIS A 158 -6.29 -1.65 -9.39
CA HIS A 158 -5.20 -1.86 -10.34
C HIS A 158 -3.92 -2.20 -9.59
N THR A 159 -3.02 -2.98 -10.24
CA THR A 159 -1.65 -3.14 -9.75
C THR A 159 -1.05 -1.77 -9.42
N ALA A 160 -0.48 -1.63 -8.25
CA ALA A 160 0.03 -0.36 -7.78
C ALA A 160 1.18 0.17 -8.66
N PRO A 161 1.32 1.48 -8.82
CA PRO A 161 2.52 2.09 -9.40
C PRO A 161 3.78 1.73 -8.61
N THR A 162 4.96 1.98 -9.18
CA THR A 162 6.26 1.65 -8.57
C THR A 162 6.42 2.27 -7.18
N GLU A 163 5.88 3.47 -6.97
CA GLU A 163 5.91 4.21 -5.70
C GLU A 163 5.19 3.48 -4.56
N TRP A 164 4.22 2.61 -4.88
CA TRP A 164 3.34 1.95 -3.92
C TRP A 164 3.54 0.42 -3.84
N GLY A 165 4.61 -0.11 -4.44
CA GLY A 165 4.97 -1.53 -4.30
C GLY A 165 4.78 -2.39 -5.54
N ARG A 166 4.34 -1.82 -6.68
CA ARG A 166 4.22 -2.48 -7.98
C ARG A 166 3.49 -3.83 -7.89
N ASP A 167 4.05 -4.89 -8.46
CA ASP A 167 3.44 -6.24 -8.53
C ASP A 167 3.15 -6.89 -7.17
N GLY A 168 3.62 -6.31 -6.06
CA GLY A 168 3.35 -6.75 -4.69
C GLY A 168 2.18 -6.03 -4.03
N ALA A 169 1.52 -5.09 -4.72
CA ALA A 169 0.46 -4.27 -4.14
C ALA A 169 -0.63 -3.90 -5.15
N LEU A 170 -1.81 -3.58 -4.63
CA LEU A 170 -2.95 -3.07 -5.38
C LEU A 170 -3.36 -1.70 -4.85
N LEU A 171 -3.66 -0.76 -5.74
CA LEU A 171 -4.46 0.41 -5.42
C LEU A 171 -5.93 0.07 -5.58
N VAL A 172 -6.71 0.34 -4.57
CA VAL A 172 -8.15 0.00 -4.47
C VAL A 172 -8.95 1.28 -4.33
N LEU A 173 -9.89 1.49 -5.24
CA LEU A 173 -10.84 2.60 -5.22
C LEU A 173 -12.16 2.13 -4.63
N LEU A 174 -12.67 2.87 -3.66
CA LEU A 174 -13.85 2.54 -2.88
C LEU A 174 -14.98 3.54 -3.12
N LYS A 175 -16.21 3.11 -2.90
CA LYS A 175 -17.36 4.00 -2.80
C LYS A 175 -17.24 4.78 -1.50
N THR A 176 -17.37 6.09 -1.58
CA THR A 176 -17.57 6.92 -0.40
C THR A 176 -19.05 7.02 -0.12
N PRO A 177 -19.51 6.82 1.11
CA PRO A 177 -20.89 7.12 1.46
C PRO A 177 -21.19 8.59 1.14
N THR A 178 -22.30 8.83 0.49
CA THR A 178 -22.82 10.17 0.18
C THR A 178 -23.50 10.74 1.40
#